data_62743a827284a70fe28f0764d14f1b1b
#
_entry.id   62743a827284a70fe28f0764d14f1b1b
#
_cell.length_a   1.000
_cell.length_b   1.000
_cell.length_c   1.000
_cell.angle_alpha   90.00
_cell.angle_beta   90.00
_cell.angle_gamma   90.00
#
_symmetry.space_group_name_H-M   'P 1'
#
loop_
_entity.id
_entity.type
_entity.pdbx_description
1 polymer ?
#
loop_
_entity_poly.entity_id
_entity_poly.type
_entity_poly.pdbx_seq_one_letter_code
_entity_poly.pdbx_strand_id
1 'polypeptide(L)'
;SHATDSLRLTTQIDSLTQKIKAYQAGIISKDPNGLLATLLKALKEPEVPHNPEAQKKDSLYAYRYVKNHFWDDINFWDERLSRTPFFESRVDRYFEQLVFPSPDSVIREIDHIMGFASANAEMQKFFLLKFVNRYLNQKYMWEDAVFVHLFEKYFAQKNYNWLTAQGRKLITDRAYSLMANITGTVASDIELPDSSGKTQKLFNVNSPYTVVLIYDPTCGHCKETVPKMDSMYHAKWKGLGVKVYALAKETEGKKTDWYEFMQKSGMKDWVNVYYSREAEKARVSANIPSYSQLYDVQSFPTLYLLDKEKRIIAKKINEKQLDEILEHRVKTANSKQQTSNR
;
A
#
# COMPACT_ATOMS: atom_id res chain seq x y z
N SER A 1 -34.11 9.12 37.25
CA SER A 1 -33.31 10.34 37.13
C SER A 1 -32.36 10.33 35.93
N HIS A 2 -31.43 9.40 35.76
CA HIS A 2 -30.50 9.40 34.61
C HIS A 2 -31.19 9.23 33.23
N ALA A 3 -32.23 8.40 33.12
CA ALA A 3 -32.95 8.19 31.85
C ALA A 3 -33.76 9.43 31.42
N THR A 4 -34.33 10.15 32.36
CA THR A 4 -35.11 11.38 32.11
C THR A 4 -34.20 12.55 31.71
N ASP A 5 -33.00 12.64 32.29
CA ASP A 5 -32.01 13.65 31.94
C ASP A 5 -31.40 13.35 30.56
N SER A 6 -31.16 12.09 30.23
CA SER A 6 -30.67 11.65 28.89
C SER A 6 -31.69 12.01 27.81
N LEU A 7 -32.97 11.72 28.00
CA LEU A 7 -34.03 12.06 27.04
C LEU A 7 -34.17 13.57 26.83
N ARG A 8 -34.10 14.36 27.92
CA ARG A 8 -34.16 15.82 27.85
C ARG A 8 -32.96 16.39 27.08
N LEU A 9 -31.73 15.88 27.33
CA LEU A 9 -30.54 16.31 26.62
C LEU A 9 -30.62 15.95 25.14
N THR A 10 -31.08 14.75 24.79
CA THR A 10 -31.28 14.34 23.40
C THR A 10 -32.25 15.28 22.69
N THR A 11 -33.39 15.58 23.29
CA THR A 11 -34.39 16.54 22.72
C THR A 11 -33.78 17.93 22.52
N GLN A 12 -32.97 18.40 23.46
CA GLN A 12 -32.32 19.70 23.34
C GLN A 12 -31.26 19.69 22.20
N ILE A 13 -30.46 18.62 22.06
CA ILE A 13 -29.49 18.46 20.98
C ILE A 13 -30.22 18.47 19.64
N ASP A 14 -31.32 17.72 19.51
CA ASP A 14 -32.09 17.64 18.27
C ASP A 14 -32.67 19.02 17.89
N SER A 15 -33.22 19.75 18.86
CA SER A 15 -33.74 21.11 18.65
C SER A 15 -32.67 22.08 18.19
N LEU A 16 -31.47 22.04 18.82
CA LEU A 16 -30.34 22.88 18.43
C LEU A 16 -29.80 22.49 17.03
N THR A 17 -29.73 21.21 16.75
CA THR A 17 -29.30 20.69 15.44
C THR A 17 -30.24 21.17 14.33
N GLN A 18 -31.57 21.15 14.56
CA GLN A 18 -32.55 21.66 13.59
C GLN A 18 -32.39 23.17 13.37
N LYS A 19 -32.17 23.94 14.43
CA LYS A 19 -31.91 25.40 14.32
C LYS A 19 -30.64 25.70 13.52
N ILE A 20 -29.57 24.95 13.76
CA ILE A 20 -28.32 25.10 13.01
C ILE A 20 -28.55 24.78 11.53
N LYS A 21 -29.22 23.67 11.21
CA LYS A 21 -29.54 23.28 9.82
C LYS A 21 -30.40 24.36 9.13
N ALA A 22 -31.40 24.88 9.81
CA ALA A 22 -32.23 25.96 9.25
C ALA A 22 -31.44 27.25 8.99
N TYR A 23 -30.54 27.62 9.92
CA TYR A 23 -29.66 28.78 9.74
C TYR A 23 -28.70 28.60 8.56
N GLN A 24 -28.07 27.42 8.45
CA GLN A 24 -27.19 27.06 7.33
C GLN A 24 -27.94 27.08 5.98
N ALA A 25 -29.16 26.52 5.95
CA ALA A 25 -29.99 26.54 4.76
C ALA A 25 -30.35 27.99 4.36
N GLY A 26 -30.60 28.88 5.34
CA GLY A 26 -30.83 30.30 5.09
C GLY A 26 -29.64 31.02 4.48
N ILE A 27 -28.40 30.69 4.92
CA ILE A 27 -27.17 31.23 4.32
C ILE A 27 -27.04 30.75 2.88
N ILE A 28 -27.18 29.44 2.65
CA ILE A 28 -27.05 28.82 1.32
C ILE A 28 -28.10 29.41 0.35
N SER A 29 -29.32 29.64 0.82
CA SER A 29 -30.39 30.20 0.00
C SER A 29 -30.15 31.66 -0.40
N LYS A 30 -29.56 32.48 0.49
CA LYS A 30 -29.27 33.91 0.21
C LYS A 30 -28.19 34.12 -0.82
N ASP A 31 -27.12 33.29 -0.78
CA ASP A 31 -25.99 33.35 -1.73
C ASP A 31 -25.49 31.93 -2.05
N PRO A 32 -26.18 31.21 -2.97
CA PRO A 32 -25.88 29.79 -3.26
C PRO A 32 -24.48 29.53 -3.82
N ASN A 33 -23.85 30.56 -4.40
CA ASN A 33 -22.52 30.50 -5.01
C ASN A 33 -21.42 31.17 -4.17
N GLY A 34 -21.82 31.74 -3.02
CA GLY A 34 -20.89 32.36 -2.09
C GLY A 34 -19.94 31.32 -1.46
N LEU A 35 -18.76 31.78 -1.03
CA LEU A 35 -17.78 30.90 -0.41
C LEU A 35 -18.34 30.17 0.82
N LEU A 36 -19.07 30.88 1.68
CA LEU A 36 -19.65 30.28 2.86
C LEU A 36 -20.68 29.21 2.53
N ALA A 37 -21.54 29.43 1.52
CA ALA A 37 -22.49 28.44 1.05
C ALA A 37 -21.76 27.18 0.50
N THR A 38 -20.70 27.37 -0.29
CA THR A 38 -19.86 26.28 -0.81
C THR A 38 -19.25 25.46 0.34
N LEU A 39 -18.73 26.13 1.37
CA LEU A 39 -18.17 25.44 2.55
C LEU A 39 -19.22 24.69 3.34
N LEU A 40 -20.39 25.28 3.58
CA LEU A 40 -21.48 24.63 4.30
C LEU A 40 -22.02 23.41 3.56
N LYS A 41 -22.13 23.48 2.24
CA LYS A 41 -22.46 22.31 1.40
C LYS A 41 -21.37 21.22 1.53
N ALA A 42 -20.09 21.59 1.47
CA ALA A 42 -19.00 20.65 1.58
C ALA A 42 -18.87 19.99 2.97
N LEU A 43 -19.43 20.59 4.01
CA LEU A 43 -19.47 20.02 5.36
C LEU A 43 -20.71 19.13 5.60
N LYS A 44 -21.71 19.21 4.72
CA LYS A 44 -22.96 18.46 4.90
C LYS A 44 -22.74 16.96 4.68
N GLU A 45 -23.26 16.15 5.60
CA GLU A 45 -23.26 14.70 5.48
C GLU A 45 -24.54 14.22 4.76
N PRO A 46 -24.44 13.16 3.94
CA PRO A 46 -25.63 12.52 3.38
C PRO A 46 -26.54 11.97 4.48
N GLU A 47 -27.80 12.37 4.47
CA GLU A 47 -28.79 11.86 5.41
C GLU A 47 -29.48 10.64 4.83
N VAL A 48 -29.33 9.49 5.51
CA VAL A 48 -29.94 8.24 5.07
C VAL A 48 -31.46 8.31 5.24
N PRO A 49 -32.26 8.16 4.17
CA PRO A 49 -33.70 8.16 4.29
C PRO A 49 -34.19 7.00 5.18
N HIS A 50 -35.20 7.28 6.01
CA HIS A 50 -35.82 6.23 6.79
C HIS A 50 -36.60 5.28 5.86
N ASN A 51 -36.04 4.11 5.58
CA ASN A 51 -36.64 3.08 4.74
C ASN A 51 -36.47 1.70 5.38
N PRO A 52 -37.35 1.29 6.31
CA PRO A 52 -37.23 0.03 7.03
C PRO A 52 -37.24 -1.19 6.13
N GLU A 53 -37.97 -1.17 5.04
CA GLU A 53 -38.03 -2.30 4.10
C GLU A 53 -36.71 -2.48 3.32
N ALA A 54 -36.10 -1.38 2.91
CA ALA A 54 -34.76 -1.43 2.29
C ALA A 54 -33.69 -1.90 3.29
N GLN A 55 -33.76 -1.43 4.53
CA GLN A 55 -32.83 -1.81 5.60
C GLN A 55 -32.97 -3.30 5.99
N LYS A 56 -34.19 -3.85 5.97
CA LYS A 56 -34.41 -5.29 6.22
C LYS A 56 -33.83 -6.16 5.09
N LYS A 57 -33.94 -5.70 3.83
CA LYS A 57 -33.45 -6.42 2.65
C LYS A 57 -31.94 -6.34 2.47
N ASP A 58 -31.34 -5.23 2.88
CA ASP A 58 -29.93 -4.91 2.71
C ASP A 58 -29.35 -4.33 3.99
N SER A 59 -28.59 -5.14 4.74
CA SER A 59 -27.93 -4.70 5.98
C SER A 59 -26.91 -3.57 5.74
N LEU A 60 -26.43 -3.39 4.50
CA LEU A 60 -25.49 -2.36 4.09
C LEU A 60 -26.17 -1.14 3.43
N TYR A 61 -27.52 -1.07 3.47
CA TYR A 61 -28.28 0.02 2.83
C TYR A 61 -27.77 1.41 3.22
N ALA A 62 -27.64 1.67 4.52
CA ALA A 62 -27.18 2.95 5.03
C ALA A 62 -25.76 3.30 4.53
N TYR A 63 -24.85 2.32 4.59
CA TYR A 63 -23.48 2.49 4.09
C TYR A 63 -23.46 2.81 2.59
N ARG A 64 -24.18 2.04 1.78
CA ARG A 64 -24.26 2.27 0.32
C ARG A 64 -24.89 3.60 -0.01
N TYR A 65 -25.93 4.00 0.73
CA TYR A 65 -26.55 5.29 0.54
C TYR A 65 -25.55 6.42 0.79
N VAL A 66 -24.89 6.43 1.97
CA VAL A 66 -23.89 7.45 2.32
C VAL A 66 -22.77 7.49 1.28
N LYS A 67 -22.24 6.34 0.88
CA LYS A 67 -21.16 6.27 -0.12
C LYS A 67 -21.58 6.86 -1.46
N ASN A 68 -22.76 6.49 -1.96
CA ASN A 68 -23.23 6.92 -3.27
C ASN A 68 -23.57 8.41 -3.32
N HIS A 69 -23.99 9.01 -2.19
CA HIS A 69 -24.39 10.41 -2.08
C HIS A 69 -23.31 11.30 -1.43
N PHE A 70 -22.11 10.77 -1.20
CA PHE A 70 -21.07 11.49 -0.46
C PHE A 70 -20.59 12.76 -1.14
N TRP A 71 -20.65 12.80 -2.45
CA TRP A 71 -20.18 13.89 -3.29
C TRP A 71 -21.28 14.78 -3.88
N ASP A 72 -22.56 14.51 -3.62
CA ASP A 72 -23.71 15.19 -4.26
C ASP A 72 -23.70 16.71 -4.03
N ASP A 73 -23.34 17.16 -2.85
CA ASP A 73 -23.30 18.59 -2.49
C ASP A 73 -21.94 19.27 -2.82
N ILE A 74 -21.03 18.56 -3.52
CA ILE A 74 -19.69 19.07 -3.87
C ILE A 74 -19.66 19.59 -5.31
N ASN A 75 -19.35 20.88 -5.44
CA ASN A 75 -19.09 21.48 -6.74
C ASN A 75 -17.60 21.36 -7.11
N PHE A 76 -17.23 20.36 -7.90
CA PHE A 76 -15.85 20.16 -8.35
C PHE A 76 -15.33 21.26 -9.31
N TRP A 77 -16.17 22.17 -9.76
CA TRP A 77 -15.78 23.38 -10.52
C TRP A 77 -15.29 24.51 -9.63
N ASP A 78 -15.58 24.45 -8.33
CA ASP A 78 -15.20 25.48 -7.38
C ASP A 78 -13.83 25.22 -6.78
N GLU A 79 -12.81 25.77 -7.40
CA GLU A 79 -11.41 25.61 -6.95
C GLU A 79 -11.14 26.12 -5.53
N ARG A 80 -12.01 26.99 -4.99
CA ARG A 80 -11.85 27.51 -3.62
C ARG A 80 -11.88 26.38 -2.59
N LEU A 81 -12.62 25.30 -2.85
CA LEU A 81 -12.66 24.11 -2.00
C LEU A 81 -11.28 23.48 -1.82
N SER A 82 -10.47 23.37 -2.88
CA SER A 82 -9.15 22.77 -2.82
C SER A 82 -8.16 23.47 -1.87
N ARG A 83 -8.48 24.69 -1.45
CA ARG A 83 -7.68 25.51 -0.54
C ARG A 83 -8.19 25.48 0.90
N THR A 84 -9.11 24.56 1.20
CA THR A 84 -9.72 24.48 2.53
C THR A 84 -9.39 23.15 3.23
N PRO A 85 -9.05 23.18 4.53
CA PRO A 85 -8.77 21.95 5.27
C PRO A 85 -10.01 21.05 5.41
N PHE A 86 -11.21 21.63 5.34
CA PHE A 86 -12.48 20.88 5.42
C PHE A 86 -12.65 19.93 4.25
N PHE A 87 -12.32 20.37 3.04
CA PHE A 87 -12.42 19.54 1.85
C PHE A 87 -11.38 18.43 1.86
N GLU A 88 -10.16 18.74 2.27
CA GLU A 88 -9.11 17.75 2.45
C GLU A 88 -9.51 16.64 3.43
N SER A 89 -10.03 17.02 4.60
CA SER A 89 -10.52 16.08 5.61
C SER A 89 -11.70 15.23 5.08
N ARG A 90 -12.57 15.81 4.25
CA ARG A 90 -13.66 15.07 3.59
C ARG A 90 -13.12 13.99 2.64
N VAL A 91 -12.11 14.33 1.83
CA VAL A 91 -11.45 13.36 0.93
C VAL A 91 -10.83 12.21 1.74
N ASP A 92 -10.08 12.52 2.81
CA ASP A 92 -9.47 11.51 3.67
C ASP A 92 -10.52 10.57 4.26
N ARG A 93 -11.59 11.10 4.82
CA ARG A 93 -12.68 10.31 5.39
C ARG A 93 -13.35 9.40 4.36
N TYR A 94 -13.57 9.86 3.13
CA TYR A 94 -14.11 9.01 2.07
C TYR A 94 -13.26 7.77 1.85
N PHE A 95 -11.96 7.96 1.64
CA PHE A 95 -11.04 6.86 1.37
C PHE A 95 -10.77 5.97 2.60
N GLU A 96 -10.88 6.49 3.81
CA GLU A 96 -10.65 5.73 5.05
C GLU A 96 -11.86 4.95 5.54
N GLN A 97 -13.06 5.49 5.32
CA GLN A 97 -14.28 4.93 5.91
C GLN A 97 -15.24 4.31 4.89
N LEU A 98 -15.22 4.78 3.64
CA LEU A 98 -16.20 4.40 2.63
C LEU A 98 -15.62 3.65 1.43
N VAL A 99 -14.31 3.56 1.31
CA VAL A 99 -13.65 2.79 0.26
C VAL A 99 -13.04 1.53 0.84
N PHE A 100 -13.41 0.37 0.26
CA PHE A 100 -12.82 -0.90 0.69
C PHE A 100 -11.31 -0.89 0.42
N PRO A 101 -10.44 -1.27 1.39
CA PRO A 101 -9.00 -1.17 1.29
C PRO A 101 -8.41 -2.28 0.40
N SER A 102 -8.62 -2.16 -0.90
CA SER A 102 -8.03 -3.01 -1.94
C SER A 102 -7.62 -2.17 -3.14
N PRO A 103 -6.63 -2.62 -3.93
CA PRO A 103 -6.16 -1.87 -5.10
C PRO A 103 -7.31 -1.50 -6.04
N ASP A 104 -8.10 -2.48 -6.44
CA ASP A 104 -9.18 -2.29 -7.43
C ASP A 104 -10.26 -1.31 -6.95
N SER A 105 -10.59 -1.37 -5.65
CA SER A 105 -11.60 -0.47 -5.09
C SER A 105 -11.09 0.96 -5.01
N VAL A 106 -9.87 1.13 -4.53
CA VAL A 106 -9.25 2.46 -4.39
C VAL A 106 -8.98 3.09 -5.76
N ILE A 107 -8.44 2.33 -6.71
CA ILE A 107 -8.18 2.79 -8.08
C ILE A 107 -9.48 3.26 -8.75
N ARG A 108 -10.56 2.50 -8.64
CA ARG A 108 -11.86 2.85 -9.20
C ARG A 108 -12.40 4.16 -8.62
N GLU A 109 -12.29 4.36 -7.32
CA GLU A 109 -12.75 5.59 -6.67
C GLU A 109 -11.86 6.79 -7.00
N ILE A 110 -10.55 6.60 -7.10
CA ILE A 110 -9.62 7.63 -7.60
C ILE A 110 -10.02 8.05 -9.01
N ASP A 111 -10.21 7.09 -9.92
CA ASP A 111 -10.58 7.37 -11.30
C ASP A 111 -11.93 8.07 -11.41
N HIS A 112 -12.89 7.68 -10.58
CA HIS A 112 -14.20 8.30 -10.52
C HIS A 112 -14.10 9.78 -10.09
N ILE A 113 -13.39 10.07 -9.01
CA ILE A 113 -13.16 11.44 -8.52
C ILE A 113 -12.36 12.27 -9.52
N MET A 114 -11.32 11.69 -10.10
CA MET A 114 -10.50 12.35 -11.12
C MET A 114 -11.32 12.69 -12.39
N GLY A 115 -12.34 11.89 -12.71
CA GLY A 115 -13.31 12.21 -13.76
C GLY A 115 -14.00 13.55 -13.50
N PHE A 116 -14.51 13.78 -12.30
CA PHE A 116 -15.09 15.08 -11.93
C PHE A 116 -14.05 16.20 -11.84
N ALA A 117 -12.92 15.92 -11.21
CA ALA A 117 -11.86 16.92 -10.99
C ALA A 117 -11.21 17.39 -12.30
N SER A 118 -11.28 16.60 -13.38
CA SER A 118 -10.73 16.97 -14.69
C SER A 118 -11.35 18.22 -15.30
N ALA A 119 -12.52 18.61 -14.83
CA ALA A 119 -13.23 19.80 -15.25
C ALA A 119 -12.60 21.13 -14.77
N ASN A 120 -11.74 21.09 -13.73
CA ASN A 120 -11.05 22.26 -13.20
C ASN A 120 -9.57 21.93 -12.92
N ALA A 121 -8.66 22.73 -13.44
CA ALA A 121 -7.21 22.47 -13.35
C ALA A 121 -6.65 22.49 -11.93
N GLU A 122 -7.13 23.42 -11.07
CA GLU A 122 -6.68 23.49 -9.67
C GLU A 122 -7.26 22.33 -8.84
N MET A 123 -8.50 21.91 -9.09
CA MET A 123 -9.10 20.75 -8.46
C MET A 123 -8.38 19.46 -8.88
N GLN A 124 -8.08 19.31 -10.18
CA GLN A 124 -7.29 18.18 -10.68
C GLN A 124 -5.92 18.11 -10.02
N LYS A 125 -5.21 19.24 -9.96
CA LYS A 125 -3.91 19.36 -9.29
C LYS A 125 -3.97 18.97 -7.82
N PHE A 126 -5.00 19.46 -7.10
CA PHE A 126 -5.22 19.13 -5.69
C PHE A 126 -5.32 17.61 -5.49
N PHE A 127 -6.18 16.92 -6.24
CA PHE A 127 -6.36 15.49 -6.10
C PHE A 127 -5.12 14.69 -6.52
N LEU A 128 -4.45 15.09 -7.60
CA LEU A 128 -3.21 14.42 -8.03
C LEU A 128 -2.12 14.52 -6.95
N LEU A 129 -1.91 15.71 -6.39
CA LEU A 129 -0.95 15.90 -5.30
C LEU A 129 -1.36 15.13 -4.05
N LYS A 130 -2.63 15.15 -3.68
CA LYS A 130 -3.17 14.43 -2.53
C LYS A 130 -2.92 12.92 -2.66
N PHE A 131 -3.28 12.33 -3.81
CA PHE A 131 -3.12 10.90 -4.02
C PHE A 131 -1.65 10.48 -4.17
N VAL A 132 -0.84 11.26 -4.90
CA VAL A 132 0.60 10.98 -4.98
C VAL A 132 1.23 11.00 -3.58
N ASN A 133 0.99 12.03 -2.79
CA ASN A 133 1.55 12.12 -1.44
C ASN A 133 1.10 10.98 -0.53
N ARG A 134 -0.17 10.56 -0.65
CA ARG A 134 -0.72 9.44 0.12
C ARG A 134 -0.06 8.12 -0.23
N TYR A 135 0.15 7.85 -1.52
CA TYR A 135 0.63 6.55 -2.01
C TYR A 135 2.11 6.51 -2.38
N LEU A 136 2.84 7.63 -2.27
CA LEU A 136 4.29 7.67 -2.51
C LEU A 136 5.06 6.79 -1.51
N ASN A 137 4.65 6.84 -0.23
CA ASN A 137 5.20 6.05 0.85
C ASN A 137 4.12 5.07 1.33
N GLN A 138 4.11 3.87 0.78
CA GLN A 138 3.08 2.87 1.02
C GLN A 138 3.02 2.45 2.49
N LYS A 139 1.83 2.48 3.05
CA LYS A 139 1.53 1.94 4.38
C LYS A 139 1.22 0.44 4.31
N TYR A 140 0.60 0.02 3.21
CA TYR A 140 0.23 -1.37 2.96
C TYR A 140 0.79 -1.85 1.62
N MET A 141 1.13 -3.13 1.51
CA MET A 141 1.72 -3.73 0.30
C MET A 141 0.89 -3.51 -0.97
N TRP A 142 -0.43 -3.51 -0.85
CA TRP A 142 -1.35 -3.37 -1.98
C TRP A 142 -1.40 -1.92 -2.54
N GLU A 143 -0.95 -0.94 -1.78
CA GLU A 143 -0.94 0.47 -2.20
C GLU A 143 0.05 0.74 -3.33
N ASP A 144 1.03 -0.14 -3.54
CA ASP A 144 1.96 -0.06 -4.66
C ASP A 144 1.22 -0.06 -6.01
N ALA A 145 0.22 -0.91 -6.17
CA ALA A 145 -0.58 -0.97 -7.39
C ALA A 145 -1.36 0.34 -7.62
N VAL A 146 -1.81 0.98 -6.55
CA VAL A 146 -2.48 2.30 -6.63
C VAL A 146 -1.51 3.37 -7.11
N PHE A 147 -0.29 3.40 -6.56
CA PHE A 147 0.72 4.39 -6.98
C PHE A 147 1.16 4.19 -8.43
N VAL A 148 1.37 2.94 -8.84
CA VAL A 148 1.71 2.59 -10.22
C VAL A 148 0.59 3.03 -11.17
N HIS A 149 -0.68 2.74 -10.84
CA HIS A 149 -1.81 3.19 -11.63
C HIS A 149 -1.89 4.73 -11.76
N LEU A 150 -1.66 5.45 -10.65
CA LEU A 150 -1.60 6.92 -10.66
C LEU A 150 -0.51 7.41 -11.64
N PHE A 151 0.67 6.81 -11.59
CA PHE A 151 1.77 7.15 -12.49
C PHE A 151 1.39 6.87 -13.95
N GLU A 152 0.99 5.65 -14.28
CA GLU A 152 0.69 5.24 -15.65
C GLU A 152 -0.41 6.08 -16.28
N LYS A 153 -1.49 6.31 -15.57
CA LYS A 153 -2.66 7.00 -16.10
C LYS A 153 -2.54 8.53 -16.11
N TYR A 154 -1.90 9.09 -15.09
CA TYR A 154 -1.92 10.54 -14.89
C TYR A 154 -0.58 11.24 -15.06
N PHE A 155 0.57 10.54 -14.97
CA PHE A 155 1.88 11.18 -15.02
C PHE A 155 2.78 10.73 -16.16
N ALA A 156 2.71 9.48 -16.62
CA ALA A 156 3.65 8.90 -17.59
C ALA A 156 3.71 9.68 -18.90
N GLN A 157 2.56 10.10 -19.42
CA GLN A 157 2.45 10.78 -20.72
C GLN A 157 1.95 12.24 -20.61
N LYS A 158 1.77 12.76 -19.39
CA LYS A 158 1.24 14.11 -19.17
C LYS A 158 2.29 15.04 -18.58
N ASN A 159 2.37 16.23 -19.13
CA ASN A 159 3.20 17.29 -18.61
C ASN A 159 2.34 18.31 -17.87
N TYR A 160 2.68 18.56 -16.61
CA TYR A 160 2.03 19.56 -15.79
C TYR A 160 3.02 20.69 -15.51
N ASN A 161 2.64 21.93 -15.80
CA ASN A 161 3.46 23.13 -15.58
C ASN A 161 3.76 23.41 -14.09
N TRP A 162 2.90 22.90 -13.19
CA TRP A 162 3.06 23.01 -11.74
C TRP A 162 4.00 21.94 -11.15
N LEU A 163 4.34 20.89 -11.90
CA LEU A 163 5.21 19.81 -11.42
C LEU A 163 6.67 20.09 -11.81
N THR A 164 7.52 20.26 -10.80
CA THR A 164 8.96 20.48 -11.01
C THR A 164 9.63 19.26 -11.65
N ALA A 165 10.75 19.46 -12.32
CA ALA A 165 11.56 18.36 -12.88
C ALA A 165 12.00 17.37 -11.79
N GLN A 166 12.35 17.85 -10.61
CA GLN A 166 12.70 16.99 -9.46
C GLN A 166 11.50 16.20 -8.96
N GLY A 167 10.31 16.80 -8.84
CA GLY A 167 9.09 16.11 -8.45
C GLY A 167 8.70 15.04 -9.46
N ARG A 168 8.80 15.35 -10.77
CA ARG A 168 8.58 14.37 -11.84
C ARG A 168 9.54 13.19 -11.73
N LYS A 169 10.83 13.46 -11.56
CA LYS A 169 11.84 12.42 -11.39
C LYS A 169 11.53 11.53 -10.20
N LEU A 170 11.18 12.10 -9.04
CA LEU A 170 10.81 11.36 -7.84
C LEU A 170 9.63 10.41 -8.09
N ILE A 171 8.55 10.91 -8.70
CA ILE A 171 7.37 10.11 -9.03
C ILE A 171 7.73 8.99 -10.01
N THR A 172 8.50 9.29 -11.04
CA THR A 172 8.91 8.34 -12.08
C THR A 172 9.81 7.24 -11.51
N ASP A 173 10.87 7.61 -10.79
CA ASP A 173 11.80 6.65 -10.17
C ASP A 173 11.06 5.72 -9.20
N ARG A 174 10.14 6.28 -8.42
CA ARG A 174 9.32 5.50 -7.49
C ARG A 174 8.41 4.52 -8.22
N ALA A 175 7.73 4.96 -9.26
CA ALA A 175 6.85 4.10 -10.04
C ALA A 175 7.61 2.93 -10.67
N TYR A 176 8.75 3.17 -11.32
CA TYR A 176 9.56 2.10 -11.90
C TYR A 176 10.10 1.12 -10.85
N SER A 177 10.50 1.62 -9.69
CA SER A 177 10.89 0.76 -8.56
C SER A 177 9.75 -0.15 -8.11
N LEU A 178 8.51 0.36 -8.04
CA LEU A 178 7.34 -0.40 -7.62
C LEU A 178 6.82 -1.36 -8.70
N MET A 179 6.85 -0.99 -9.97
CA MET A 179 6.43 -1.83 -11.09
C MET A 179 7.17 -3.18 -11.11
N ALA A 180 8.45 -3.18 -10.73
CA ALA A 180 9.28 -4.37 -10.72
C ALA A 180 8.90 -5.37 -9.60
N ASN A 181 8.06 -4.99 -8.63
CA ASN A 181 7.80 -5.80 -7.45
C ASN A 181 6.35 -5.71 -6.90
N ILE A 182 5.37 -5.52 -7.76
CA ILE A 182 3.96 -5.52 -7.38
C ILE A 182 3.55 -6.91 -6.87
N THR A 183 2.79 -6.97 -5.78
CA THR A 183 2.24 -8.23 -5.24
C THR A 183 1.39 -8.94 -6.30
N GLY A 184 1.61 -10.24 -6.48
CA GLY A 184 0.98 -11.07 -7.50
C GLY A 184 1.76 -11.15 -8.83
N THR A 185 2.71 -10.25 -9.09
CA THR A 185 3.59 -10.33 -10.27
C THR A 185 4.77 -11.27 -10.02
N VAL A 186 5.41 -11.74 -11.09
CA VAL A 186 6.64 -12.54 -11.00
C VAL A 186 7.78 -11.62 -10.56
N ALA A 187 8.52 -12.04 -9.52
CA ALA A 187 9.68 -11.32 -9.03
C ALA A 187 10.79 -11.25 -10.09
N SER A 188 11.67 -10.26 -10.01
CA SER A 188 12.86 -10.22 -10.84
C SER A 188 13.82 -11.35 -10.47
N ASP A 189 14.39 -12.03 -11.47
CA ASP A 189 15.43 -13.04 -11.18
C ASP A 189 16.68 -12.39 -10.60
N ILE A 190 17.33 -13.10 -9.68
CA ILE A 190 18.61 -12.70 -9.08
C ILE A 190 19.64 -13.75 -9.47
N GLU A 191 20.74 -13.31 -10.05
CA GLU A 191 21.84 -14.16 -10.46
C GLU A 191 23.14 -13.63 -9.87
N LEU A 192 23.66 -14.31 -8.85
CA LEU A 192 24.82 -13.87 -8.07
C LEU A 192 25.69 -15.07 -7.63
N PRO A 193 27.00 -14.84 -7.37
CA PRO A 193 27.91 -15.89 -6.89
C PRO A 193 27.61 -16.25 -5.43
N ASP A 194 27.70 -17.52 -5.11
CA ASP A 194 27.74 -18.04 -3.75
C ASP A 194 29.17 -17.96 -3.15
N SER A 195 29.35 -18.53 -1.96
CA SER A 195 30.64 -18.51 -1.25
C SER A 195 31.74 -19.26 -1.97
N SER A 196 31.41 -20.23 -2.86
CA SER A 196 32.35 -20.95 -3.69
C SER A 196 32.66 -20.23 -5.00
N GLY A 197 31.97 -19.14 -5.31
CA GLY A 197 32.03 -18.43 -6.59
C GLY A 197 31.12 -19.00 -7.68
N LYS A 198 30.30 -20.03 -7.37
CA LYS A 198 29.34 -20.59 -8.30
C LYS A 198 28.11 -19.67 -8.36
N THR A 199 27.67 -19.35 -9.58
CA THR A 199 26.48 -18.55 -9.80
C THR A 199 25.21 -19.31 -9.39
N GLN A 200 24.40 -18.69 -8.55
CA GLN A 200 23.10 -19.16 -8.11
C GLN A 200 22.00 -18.24 -8.64
N LYS A 201 20.96 -18.82 -9.26
CA LYS A 201 19.80 -18.09 -9.75
C LYS A 201 18.61 -18.32 -8.83
N LEU A 202 17.90 -17.25 -8.49
CA LEU A 202 16.67 -17.33 -7.69
C LEU A 202 15.63 -18.24 -8.35
N PHE A 203 15.49 -18.17 -9.67
CA PHE A 203 14.50 -18.97 -10.41
C PHE A 203 14.82 -20.46 -10.44
N ASN A 204 16.07 -20.85 -10.19
CA ASN A 204 16.45 -22.26 -10.07
C ASN A 204 16.13 -22.85 -8.67
N VAL A 205 15.68 -22.06 -7.72
CA VAL A 205 15.25 -22.54 -6.40
C VAL A 205 13.89 -23.22 -6.52
N ASN A 206 13.89 -24.55 -6.64
CA ASN A 206 12.65 -25.33 -6.70
C ASN A 206 12.06 -25.51 -5.29
N SER A 207 10.91 -24.88 -5.01
CA SER A 207 10.19 -24.96 -3.73
C SER A 207 8.77 -24.47 -3.89
N PRO A 208 7.81 -24.94 -3.06
CA PRO A 208 6.45 -24.39 -3.04
C PRO A 208 6.43 -22.94 -2.60
N TYR A 209 7.35 -22.55 -1.73
CA TYR A 209 7.54 -21.18 -1.26
C TYR A 209 9.03 -20.84 -1.20
N THR A 210 9.41 -19.67 -1.73
CA THR A 210 10.77 -19.15 -1.63
C THR A 210 10.75 -17.86 -0.83
N VAL A 211 11.53 -17.81 0.23
CA VAL A 211 11.82 -16.56 0.96
C VAL A 211 13.04 -15.91 0.32
N VAL A 212 12.91 -14.66 -0.14
CA VAL A 212 14.05 -13.84 -0.54
C VAL A 212 14.36 -12.91 0.63
N LEU A 213 15.55 -13.08 1.20
CA LEU A 213 16.11 -12.22 2.22
C LEU A 213 17.19 -11.35 1.60
N ILE A 214 17.05 -10.04 1.67
CA ILE A 214 18.11 -9.09 1.29
C ILE A 214 18.59 -8.41 2.56
N TYR A 215 19.87 -8.58 2.86
CA TYR A 215 20.45 -8.14 4.12
C TYR A 215 21.86 -7.57 3.96
N ASP A 216 22.29 -6.81 4.95
CA ASP A 216 23.68 -6.36 5.10
C ASP A 216 24.31 -7.09 6.29
N PRO A 217 25.43 -7.80 6.10
CA PRO A 217 26.12 -8.52 7.18
C PRO A 217 26.57 -7.62 8.34
N THR A 218 26.75 -6.32 8.10
CA THR A 218 27.18 -5.35 9.13
C THR A 218 26.02 -4.73 9.89
N CYS A 219 24.79 -4.80 9.36
CA CYS A 219 23.60 -4.20 9.94
C CYS A 219 23.20 -4.86 11.28
N GLY A 220 22.96 -4.06 12.32
CA GLY A 220 22.54 -4.52 13.64
C GLY A 220 21.22 -5.30 13.62
N HIS A 221 20.19 -4.79 12.95
CA HIS A 221 18.90 -5.48 12.82
C HIS A 221 19.01 -6.83 12.09
N CYS A 222 19.90 -6.94 11.10
CA CYS A 222 20.15 -8.21 10.42
C CYS A 222 20.76 -9.24 11.38
N LYS A 223 21.69 -8.81 12.25
CA LYS A 223 22.32 -9.67 13.27
C LYS A 223 21.32 -10.22 14.29
N GLU A 224 20.23 -9.51 14.52
CA GLU A 224 19.15 -9.95 15.43
C GLU A 224 18.08 -10.81 14.70
N THR A 225 17.71 -10.44 13.48
CA THR A 225 16.58 -11.04 12.75
C THR A 225 16.98 -12.36 12.09
N VAL A 226 18.15 -12.44 11.44
CA VAL A 226 18.55 -13.62 10.67
C VAL A 226 18.69 -14.89 11.51
N PRO A 227 19.30 -14.89 12.71
CA PRO A 227 19.32 -16.07 13.57
C PRO A 227 17.93 -16.54 14.03
N LYS A 228 16.98 -15.59 14.24
CA LYS A 228 15.58 -15.93 14.56
C LYS A 228 14.92 -16.63 13.38
N MET A 229 15.14 -16.11 12.17
CA MET A 229 14.64 -16.74 10.94
C MET A 229 15.21 -18.14 10.72
N ASP A 230 16.50 -18.35 11.02
CA ASP A 230 17.13 -19.67 10.91
C ASP A 230 16.49 -20.66 11.91
N SER A 231 16.24 -20.22 13.14
CA SER A 231 15.52 -21.01 14.14
C SER A 231 14.10 -21.38 13.68
N MET A 232 13.34 -20.42 13.13
CA MET A 232 11.99 -20.66 12.58
C MET A 232 12.03 -21.56 11.35
N TYR A 233 13.04 -21.39 10.50
CA TYR A 233 13.25 -22.24 9.32
C TYR A 233 13.42 -23.70 9.71
N HIS A 234 14.30 -24.00 10.65
CA HIS A 234 14.54 -25.37 11.12
C HIS A 234 13.35 -25.94 11.89
N ALA A 235 12.69 -25.11 12.71
CA ALA A 235 11.54 -25.56 13.50
C ALA A 235 10.28 -25.84 12.65
N LYS A 236 10.03 -25.07 11.59
CA LYS A 236 8.76 -25.12 10.85
C LYS A 236 8.95 -25.09 9.33
N TRP A 237 9.61 -24.07 8.78
CA TRP A 237 9.53 -23.74 7.36
C TRP A 237 10.16 -24.80 6.46
N LYS A 238 11.26 -25.42 6.92
CA LYS A 238 11.90 -26.54 6.22
C LYS A 238 10.94 -27.71 5.99
N GLY A 239 10.15 -28.06 7.01
CA GLY A 239 9.10 -29.09 6.93
C GLY A 239 7.96 -28.75 5.95
N LEU A 240 7.71 -27.46 5.71
CA LEU A 240 6.74 -26.95 4.74
C LEU A 240 7.32 -26.86 3.30
N GLY A 241 8.57 -27.28 3.09
CA GLY A 241 9.26 -27.20 1.81
C GLY A 241 9.73 -25.80 1.43
N VAL A 242 9.72 -24.84 2.36
CA VAL A 242 10.23 -23.48 2.12
C VAL A 242 11.73 -23.53 1.87
N LYS A 243 12.20 -22.74 0.92
CA LYS A 243 13.63 -22.47 0.67
C LYS A 243 13.91 -20.99 0.89
N VAL A 244 15.12 -20.69 1.35
CA VAL A 244 15.55 -19.29 1.53
C VAL A 244 16.67 -18.99 0.53
N TYR A 245 16.49 -17.91 -0.22
CA TYR A 245 17.50 -17.30 -1.06
C TYR A 245 17.95 -16.01 -0.38
N ALA A 246 19.16 -16.02 0.17
CA ALA A 246 19.69 -14.95 1.00
C ALA A 246 20.76 -14.16 0.24
N LEU A 247 20.43 -12.94 -0.14
CA LEU A 247 21.30 -11.98 -0.81
C LEU A 247 21.96 -11.08 0.23
N ALA A 248 23.25 -11.26 0.46
CA ALA A 248 24.06 -10.33 1.23
C ALA A 248 24.50 -9.17 0.34
N LYS A 249 24.04 -7.97 0.66
CA LYS A 249 24.45 -6.75 -0.02
C LYS A 249 25.64 -6.12 0.70
N GLU A 250 26.69 -5.83 -0.04
CA GLU A 250 27.82 -5.07 0.45
C GLU A 250 27.45 -3.57 0.50
N THR A 251 27.46 -2.98 1.70
CA THR A 251 27.30 -1.54 1.91
C THR A 251 28.63 -0.91 2.36
N GLU A 252 29.00 -1.03 3.63
CA GLU A 252 30.22 -0.51 4.20
C GLU A 252 31.25 -1.62 4.51
N GLY A 253 30.77 -2.84 4.72
CA GLY A 253 31.57 -4.00 5.06
C GLY A 253 32.38 -4.58 3.89
N LYS A 254 32.97 -5.76 4.13
CA LYS A 254 33.75 -6.54 3.20
C LYS A 254 33.18 -7.94 3.02
N LYS A 255 33.59 -8.65 1.99
CA LYS A 255 33.16 -10.04 1.76
C LYS A 255 33.49 -10.97 2.93
N THR A 256 34.55 -10.68 3.70
CA THR A 256 34.89 -11.40 4.92
C THR A 256 33.81 -11.31 6.00
N ASP A 257 33.16 -10.15 6.15
CA ASP A 257 32.07 -9.95 7.11
C ASP A 257 30.87 -10.83 6.78
N TRP A 258 30.62 -11.05 5.47
CA TRP A 258 29.58 -11.97 5.02
C TRP A 258 29.87 -13.42 5.41
N TYR A 259 31.11 -13.90 5.25
CA TYR A 259 31.49 -15.26 5.68
C TYR A 259 31.32 -15.46 7.18
N GLU A 260 31.79 -14.51 7.98
CA GLU A 260 31.63 -14.56 9.43
C GLU A 260 30.15 -14.52 9.84
N PHE A 261 29.36 -13.67 9.18
CA PHE A 261 27.93 -13.57 9.45
C PHE A 261 27.20 -14.89 9.18
N MET A 262 27.45 -15.54 8.05
CA MET A 262 26.85 -16.85 7.72
C MET A 262 27.19 -17.91 8.76
N GLN A 263 28.44 -17.96 9.22
CA GLN A 263 28.88 -18.92 10.23
C GLN A 263 28.16 -18.70 11.58
N LYS A 264 28.01 -17.43 11.99
CA LYS A 264 27.38 -17.07 13.25
C LYS A 264 25.85 -17.19 13.25
N SER A 265 25.23 -17.05 12.10
CA SER A 265 23.77 -16.96 11.98
C SER A 265 23.07 -18.26 11.57
N GLY A 266 23.80 -19.35 11.38
CA GLY A 266 23.24 -20.67 11.08
C GLY A 266 23.09 -20.98 9.60
N MET A 267 22.53 -20.22 8.79
CA MET A 267 22.20 -20.16 7.35
C MET A 267 22.74 -21.30 6.43
N LYS A 268 23.05 -22.48 6.96
CA LYS A 268 23.74 -23.58 6.23
C LYS A 268 22.88 -24.19 5.12
N ASP A 269 21.58 -24.26 5.32
CA ASP A 269 20.62 -24.85 4.38
C ASP A 269 20.03 -23.85 3.38
N TRP A 270 20.52 -22.61 3.41
CA TRP A 270 20.04 -21.52 2.56
C TRP A 270 20.90 -21.36 1.32
N VAL A 271 20.33 -20.83 0.26
CA VAL A 271 21.12 -20.37 -0.90
C VAL A 271 21.65 -18.99 -0.56
N ASN A 272 22.94 -18.93 -0.22
CA ASN A 272 23.61 -17.71 0.20
C ASN A 272 24.42 -17.12 -0.95
N VAL A 273 24.11 -15.89 -1.36
CA VAL A 273 24.78 -15.18 -2.45
C VAL A 273 25.26 -13.79 -2.01
N TYR A 274 26.25 -13.28 -2.73
CA TYR A 274 26.89 -12.02 -2.40
C TYR A 274 26.78 -10.99 -3.52
N TYR A 275 26.28 -9.81 -3.20
CA TYR A 275 26.13 -8.69 -4.12
C TYR A 275 27.09 -7.59 -3.73
N SER A 276 28.26 -7.53 -4.42
CA SER A 276 29.30 -6.55 -4.14
C SER A 276 28.94 -5.16 -4.67
N ARG A 277 29.58 -4.14 -4.12
CA ARG A 277 29.45 -2.75 -4.62
C ARG A 277 29.89 -2.61 -6.07
N GLU A 278 30.92 -3.35 -6.48
CA GLU A 278 31.41 -3.36 -7.87
C GLU A 278 30.36 -3.96 -8.81
N ALA A 279 29.72 -5.06 -8.42
CA ALA A 279 28.65 -5.68 -9.22
C ALA A 279 27.43 -4.75 -9.33
N GLU A 280 27.07 -4.04 -8.27
CA GLU A 280 26.00 -3.03 -8.31
C GLU A 280 26.36 -1.87 -9.23
N LYS A 281 27.58 -1.31 -9.10
CA LYS A 281 28.06 -0.23 -9.96
C LYS A 281 28.10 -0.65 -11.43
N ALA A 282 28.55 -1.86 -11.71
CA ALA A 282 28.60 -2.40 -13.09
C ALA A 282 27.20 -2.47 -13.72
N ARG A 283 26.19 -2.94 -12.97
CA ARG A 283 24.81 -2.96 -13.46
C ARG A 283 24.29 -1.54 -13.76
N VAL A 284 24.47 -0.61 -12.82
CA VAL A 284 24.01 0.77 -12.97
C VAL A 284 24.71 1.47 -14.13
N SER A 285 26.02 1.27 -14.30
CA SER A 285 26.79 1.82 -15.42
C SER A 285 26.38 1.24 -16.78
N ALA A 286 25.89 -0.01 -16.80
CA ALA A 286 25.32 -0.63 -17.99
C ALA A 286 23.83 -0.26 -18.22
N ASN A 287 23.29 0.69 -17.46
CA ASN A 287 21.88 1.09 -17.47
C ASN A 287 20.92 -0.09 -17.15
N ILE A 288 21.37 -1.05 -16.33
CA ILE A 288 20.59 -2.16 -15.84
C ILE A 288 20.20 -1.87 -14.39
N PRO A 289 18.91 -1.96 -14.00
CA PRO A 289 18.50 -1.71 -12.63
C PRO A 289 19.24 -2.60 -11.64
N SER A 290 19.71 -2.04 -10.53
CA SER A 290 20.31 -2.82 -9.44
C SER A 290 19.27 -3.71 -8.77
N TYR A 291 19.70 -4.78 -8.08
CA TYR A 291 18.76 -5.59 -7.29
C TYR A 291 18.11 -4.80 -6.17
N SER A 292 18.79 -3.79 -5.63
CA SER A 292 18.20 -2.85 -4.65
C SER A 292 17.02 -2.07 -5.23
N GLN A 293 17.11 -1.66 -6.49
CA GLN A 293 16.00 -1.01 -7.20
C GLN A 293 14.88 -1.99 -7.54
N LEU A 294 15.21 -3.17 -8.09
CA LEU A 294 14.22 -4.18 -8.47
C LEU A 294 13.41 -4.72 -7.29
N TYR A 295 14.01 -4.80 -6.12
CA TYR A 295 13.36 -5.24 -4.88
C TYR A 295 13.02 -4.09 -3.93
N ASP A 296 13.11 -2.84 -4.40
CA ASP A 296 12.79 -1.64 -3.63
C ASP A 296 13.35 -1.68 -2.19
N VAL A 297 14.65 -1.97 -2.09
CA VAL A 297 15.37 -2.11 -0.82
C VAL A 297 15.66 -0.74 -0.24
N GLN A 298 14.92 -0.38 0.80
CA GLN A 298 15.08 0.90 1.52
C GLN A 298 15.71 0.73 2.91
N SER A 299 15.66 -0.48 3.45
CA SER A 299 16.22 -0.83 4.76
C SER A 299 16.60 -2.30 4.80
N PHE A 300 17.42 -2.68 5.78
CA PHE A 300 17.83 -4.06 6.02
C PHE A 300 17.34 -4.56 7.37
N PRO A 301 16.90 -5.83 7.46
CA PRO A 301 16.69 -6.76 6.35
C PRO A 301 15.40 -6.43 5.56
N THR A 302 15.37 -6.76 4.27
CA THR A 302 14.17 -6.72 3.44
C THR A 302 13.76 -8.15 3.08
N LEU A 303 12.49 -8.50 3.34
CA LEU A 303 11.95 -9.85 3.13
C LEU A 303 10.88 -9.87 2.06
N TYR A 304 10.93 -10.89 1.21
CA TYR A 304 9.90 -11.24 0.24
C TYR A 304 9.50 -12.70 0.42
N LEU A 305 8.23 -13.00 0.21
CA LEU A 305 7.73 -14.36 0.09
C LEU A 305 7.20 -14.57 -1.33
N LEU A 306 7.72 -15.58 -2.01
CA LEU A 306 7.34 -15.95 -3.38
C LEU A 306 6.65 -17.32 -3.37
N ASP A 307 5.71 -17.52 -4.32
CA ASP A 307 5.13 -18.83 -4.60
C ASP A 307 6.05 -19.69 -5.49
N LYS A 308 5.53 -20.85 -5.90
CA LYS A 308 6.24 -21.79 -6.77
C LYS A 308 6.60 -21.19 -8.12
N GLU A 309 5.77 -20.35 -8.68
CA GLU A 309 5.95 -19.62 -9.94
C GLU A 309 6.76 -18.34 -9.77
N LYS A 310 7.35 -18.13 -8.59
CA LYS A 310 8.09 -16.91 -8.22
C LYS A 310 7.25 -15.63 -8.22
N ARG A 311 5.93 -15.74 -8.06
CA ARG A 311 5.09 -14.57 -7.86
C ARG A 311 5.19 -14.06 -6.43
N ILE A 312 5.21 -12.76 -6.28
CA ILE A 312 5.32 -12.10 -4.97
C ILE A 312 4.01 -12.28 -4.21
N ILE A 313 4.04 -13.08 -3.14
CA ILE A 313 2.92 -13.25 -2.19
C ILE A 313 2.88 -12.11 -1.19
N ALA A 314 4.06 -11.76 -0.65
CA ALA A 314 4.23 -10.71 0.34
C ALA A 314 5.64 -10.12 0.25
N LYS A 315 5.78 -8.86 0.67
CA LYS A 315 7.04 -8.13 0.63
C LYS A 315 7.16 -7.14 1.78
N LYS A 316 8.41 -6.81 2.15
CA LYS A 316 8.73 -5.84 3.21
C LYS A 316 8.04 -6.17 4.53
N ILE A 317 7.94 -7.45 4.82
CA ILE A 317 7.36 -8.02 6.03
C ILE A 317 8.47 -8.40 7.01
N ASN A 318 8.13 -8.53 8.30
CA ASN A 318 9.06 -9.09 9.28
C ASN A 318 8.92 -10.64 9.36
N GLU A 319 9.81 -11.27 10.13
CA GLU A 319 9.87 -12.72 10.27
C GLU A 319 8.60 -13.33 10.89
N LYS A 320 7.91 -12.59 11.76
CA LYS A 320 6.65 -13.04 12.38
C LYS A 320 5.50 -13.01 11.38
N GLN A 321 5.37 -11.91 10.64
CA GLN A 321 4.37 -11.79 9.58
C GLN A 321 4.58 -12.84 8.49
N LEU A 322 5.85 -13.14 8.17
CA LEU A 322 6.21 -14.21 7.25
C LEU A 322 5.70 -15.57 7.74
N ASP A 323 5.93 -15.90 9.03
CA ASP A 323 5.47 -17.14 9.65
C ASP A 323 3.93 -17.26 9.61
N GLU A 324 3.23 -16.21 10.00
CA GLU A 324 1.76 -16.16 9.99
C GLU A 324 1.17 -16.37 8.57
N ILE A 325 1.77 -15.73 7.56
CA ILE A 325 1.34 -15.90 6.17
C ILE A 325 1.57 -17.33 5.69
N LEU A 326 2.71 -17.92 5.99
CA LEU A 326 3.03 -19.31 5.63
C LEU A 326 2.04 -20.29 6.30
N GLU A 327 1.78 -20.14 7.60
CA GLU A 327 0.80 -20.98 8.31
C GLU A 327 -0.60 -20.88 7.69
N HIS A 328 -1.07 -19.67 7.42
CA HIS A 328 -2.38 -19.46 6.81
C HIS A 328 -2.48 -20.10 5.41
N ARG A 329 -1.43 -19.94 4.59
CA ARG A 329 -1.38 -20.51 3.23
C ARG A 329 -1.43 -22.05 3.25
N VAL A 330 -0.67 -22.67 4.14
CA VAL A 330 -0.64 -24.13 4.27
C VAL A 330 -1.99 -24.66 4.77
N LYS A 331 -2.61 -24.03 5.76
CA LYS A 331 -3.94 -24.39 6.24
C LYS A 331 -4.99 -24.33 5.12
N THR A 332 -4.96 -23.26 4.34
CA THR A 332 -5.89 -23.05 3.22
C THR A 332 -5.67 -24.06 2.08
N ALA A 333 -4.43 -24.43 1.79
CA ALA A 333 -4.11 -25.44 0.78
C ALA A 333 -4.64 -26.84 1.21
N ASN A 334 -4.43 -27.21 2.47
CA ASN A 334 -4.91 -28.48 3.02
C ASN A 334 -6.43 -28.58 3.06
N SER A 335 -7.14 -27.49 3.40
CA SER A 335 -8.62 -27.47 3.40
C SER A 335 -9.22 -27.62 1.99
N LYS A 336 -8.58 -27.03 0.96
CA LYS A 336 -9.03 -27.19 -0.44
C LYS A 336 -8.81 -28.62 -0.95
N GLN A 337 -7.75 -29.29 -0.55
CA GLN A 337 -7.52 -30.70 -0.92
C GLN A 337 -8.55 -31.64 -0.27
N GLN A 338 -8.98 -31.38 0.95
CA GLN A 338 -10.00 -32.18 1.64
C GLN A 338 -11.41 -32.00 1.03
N THR A 339 -11.72 -30.82 0.50
CA THR A 339 -13.01 -30.56 -0.19
C THR A 339 -13.03 -31.08 -1.62
N SER A 340 -11.89 -31.24 -2.29
CA SER A 340 -11.78 -31.80 -3.64
C SER A 340 -11.79 -33.32 -3.68
N ASN A 341 -11.56 -33.98 -2.54
CA ASN A 341 -11.58 -35.47 -2.39
C ASN A 341 -12.91 -36.00 -1.80
N ARG A 342 -13.91 -35.14 -1.66
CA ARG A 342 -15.29 -35.50 -1.33
C ARG A 342 -16.19 -35.24 -2.52
#